data_bcc9eb5e6e7bd86e85d17becea16e47b
#
_entry.id   bcc9eb5e6e7bd86e85d17becea16e47b
#
_cell.length_a   1.000
_cell.length_b   1.000
_cell.length_c   1.000
_cell.angle_alpha   90.00
_cell.angle_beta   90.00
_cell.angle_gamma   90.00
#
_symmetry.space_group_name_H-M   'P 1'
#
loop_
_entity.id
_entity.type
_entity.pdbx_description
1 polymer ?
#
loop_
_entity_poly.entity_id
_entity_poly.type
_entity_poly.pdbx_seq_one_letter_code
_entity_poly.pdbx_strand_id
1 'polypeptide(L)'
;MCAVAVVGVGCSFSISLGGDTKTVDHAAEASHVKKTLDGLSGLPAAYAIDCPFDVEAKVGTNYECQVILSNGQEVSMPFRVTSVKGDRVEVDQRPDLVDQALALSTIYKSVDTAPKSVDCPTDVPAKVGKTFDCRLTSKDGSRDRVTLKVEKATSTDQNLRIVAARQG
;
A
#
# COMPACT_ATOMS: atom_id res chain seq x y z
N MET A 1 -14.12 11.63 -11.90
CA MET A 1 -13.20 11.48 -13.04
C MET A 1 -11.79 11.68 -12.48
N CYS A 2 -11.06 10.59 -12.19
CA CYS A 2 -9.63 10.70 -11.87
C CYS A 2 -8.90 10.81 -13.20
N ALA A 3 -8.31 11.99 -13.47
CA ALA A 3 -7.44 12.16 -14.61
C ALA A 3 -6.20 11.27 -14.42
N VAL A 4 -5.85 10.52 -15.44
CA VAL A 4 -4.65 9.69 -15.49
C VAL A 4 -3.45 10.65 -15.53
N ALA A 5 -2.90 10.94 -14.35
CA ALA A 5 -1.57 11.47 -14.20
C ALA A 5 -0.72 10.37 -13.57
N VAL A 6 0.30 9.99 -14.28
CA VAL A 6 1.29 8.98 -13.93
C VAL A 6 1.94 9.33 -12.58
N VAL A 7 2.00 8.31 -11.67
CA VAL A 7 2.76 8.30 -10.41
C VAL A 7 2.19 9.16 -9.28
N GLY A 8 1.24 8.63 -8.57
CA GLY A 8 0.80 9.15 -7.28
C GLY A 8 -0.03 8.09 -6.58
N VAL A 9 0.57 7.29 -5.71
CA VAL A 9 -0.15 6.34 -4.86
C VAL A 9 -0.67 7.10 -3.65
N GLY A 10 -1.84 7.66 -3.79
CA GLY A 10 -2.51 8.43 -2.75
C GLY A 10 -3.79 9.03 -3.29
N CYS A 11 -4.70 8.20 -3.80
CA CYS A 11 -6.02 8.67 -4.18
C CYS A 11 -6.94 8.61 -2.96
N SER A 12 -7.36 9.76 -2.46
CA SER A 12 -8.56 9.85 -1.64
C SER A 12 -9.74 9.31 -2.45
N PHE A 13 -10.50 8.40 -1.89
CA PHE A 13 -11.70 7.91 -2.54
C PHE A 13 -12.91 8.06 -1.63
N SER A 14 -14.07 8.22 -2.25
CA SER A 14 -15.33 8.37 -1.53
C SER A 14 -16.13 7.09 -1.65
N ILE A 15 -16.59 6.58 -0.52
CA ILE A 15 -17.42 5.38 -0.42
C ILE A 15 -18.80 5.78 0.05
N SER A 16 -19.84 5.11 -0.44
CA SER A 16 -21.19 5.23 0.10
C SER A 16 -21.31 4.40 1.38
N LEU A 17 -22.08 4.89 2.36
CA LEU A 17 -22.38 4.13 3.56
C LEU A 17 -23.37 3.01 3.23
N GLY A 18 -23.09 1.82 3.73
CA GLY A 18 -23.99 0.68 3.62
C GLY A 18 -24.84 0.52 4.90
N GLY A 19 -26.17 0.57 4.76
CA GLY A 19 -27.12 0.21 5.83
C GLY A 19 -27.29 1.21 6.97
N ASP A 20 -28.03 0.79 8.02
CA ASP A 20 -28.37 1.61 9.21
C ASP A 20 -27.16 1.90 10.14
N THR A 21 -26.06 1.20 9.99
CA THR A 21 -24.81 1.47 10.70
C THR A 21 -23.86 2.21 9.76
N LYS A 22 -23.33 3.34 10.23
CA LYS A 22 -22.36 4.15 9.47
C LYS A 22 -21.00 3.44 9.42
N THR A 23 -20.88 2.46 8.52
CA THR A 23 -19.65 1.72 8.27
C THR A 23 -19.11 2.02 6.88
N VAL A 24 -17.81 1.85 6.71
CA VAL A 24 -17.14 1.95 5.41
C VAL A 24 -17.61 0.80 4.51
N ASP A 25 -17.90 1.08 3.24
CA ASP A 25 -18.31 0.05 2.27
C ASP A 25 -17.09 -0.82 1.89
N HIS A 26 -17.04 -2.01 2.47
CA HIS A 26 -16.00 -2.99 2.26
C HIS A 26 -15.78 -3.38 0.79
N ALA A 27 -16.86 -3.56 0.02
CA ALA A 27 -16.74 -4.01 -1.38
C ALA A 27 -16.17 -2.90 -2.28
N ALA A 28 -16.61 -1.66 -2.06
CA ALA A 28 -16.09 -0.50 -2.76
C ALA A 28 -14.61 -0.28 -2.43
N GLU A 29 -14.23 -0.51 -1.18
CA GLU A 29 -12.85 -0.38 -0.73
C GLU A 29 -11.94 -1.45 -1.32
N ALA A 30 -12.32 -2.73 -1.27
CA ALA A 30 -11.56 -3.80 -1.89
C ALA A 30 -11.35 -3.57 -3.40
N SER A 31 -12.37 -3.04 -4.08
CA SER A 31 -12.26 -2.65 -5.49
C SER A 31 -11.27 -1.50 -5.71
N HIS A 32 -11.24 -0.53 -4.80
CA HIS A 32 -10.27 0.57 -4.86
C HIS A 32 -8.84 0.09 -4.61
N VAL A 33 -8.62 -0.73 -3.58
CA VAL A 33 -7.33 -1.37 -3.28
C VAL A 33 -6.82 -2.13 -4.51
N LYS A 34 -7.67 -2.96 -5.12
CA LYS A 34 -7.30 -3.69 -6.34
C LYS A 34 -6.84 -2.75 -7.46
N LYS A 35 -7.60 -1.70 -7.73
CA LYS A 35 -7.25 -0.72 -8.77
C LYS A 35 -5.93 0.00 -8.50
N THR A 36 -5.65 0.31 -7.23
CA THR A 36 -4.39 0.91 -6.80
C THR A 36 -3.21 -0.03 -7.07
N LEU A 37 -3.35 -1.30 -6.70
CA LEU A 37 -2.33 -2.32 -6.92
C LEU A 37 -2.09 -2.60 -8.41
N ASP A 38 -3.16 -2.68 -9.21
CA ASP A 38 -3.07 -2.88 -10.67
C ASP A 38 -2.34 -1.71 -11.36
N GLY A 39 -2.33 -0.51 -10.75
CA GLY A 39 -1.56 0.65 -11.21
C GLY A 39 -0.07 0.58 -10.85
N LEU A 40 0.34 -0.28 -9.92
CA LEU A 40 1.73 -0.46 -9.52
C LEU A 40 2.40 -1.50 -10.41
N SER A 41 3.29 -1.06 -11.30
CA SER A 41 4.03 -1.99 -12.17
C SER A 41 5.06 -2.81 -11.37
N GLY A 42 5.28 -4.05 -11.80
CA GLY A 42 6.27 -4.97 -11.25
C GLY A 42 5.76 -5.84 -10.09
N LEU A 43 4.67 -5.49 -9.43
CA LEU A 43 4.06 -6.34 -8.42
C LEU A 43 3.40 -7.59 -9.05
N PRO A 44 3.47 -8.76 -8.37
CA PRO A 44 2.56 -9.85 -8.67
C PRO A 44 1.09 -9.40 -8.53
N ALA A 45 0.19 -9.96 -9.34
CA ALA A 45 -1.22 -9.62 -9.27
C ALA A 45 -1.81 -9.88 -7.87
N ALA A 46 -2.76 -9.07 -7.44
CA ALA A 46 -3.52 -9.34 -6.22
C ALA A 46 -4.39 -10.59 -6.43
N TYR A 47 -4.23 -11.59 -5.55
CA TYR A 47 -5.02 -12.82 -5.55
C TYR A 47 -6.26 -12.70 -4.66
N ALA A 48 -6.09 -12.14 -3.46
CA ALA A 48 -7.17 -11.87 -2.53
C ALA A 48 -6.96 -10.52 -1.85
N ILE A 49 -8.06 -9.85 -1.53
CA ILE A 49 -8.08 -8.59 -0.79
C ILE A 49 -9.13 -8.75 0.29
N ASP A 50 -8.70 -8.58 1.53
CA ASP A 50 -9.53 -8.66 2.73
C ASP A 50 -9.46 -7.34 3.48
N CYS A 51 -10.57 -6.60 3.49
CA CYS A 51 -10.76 -5.39 4.26
C CYS A 51 -11.78 -5.64 5.37
N PRO A 52 -11.66 -5.03 6.56
CA PRO A 52 -12.60 -5.24 7.66
C PRO A 52 -14.03 -4.79 7.29
N PHE A 53 -15.05 -5.56 7.73
CA PHE A 53 -16.46 -5.31 7.41
C PHE A 53 -17.12 -4.26 8.31
N ASP A 54 -16.58 -4.03 9.51
CA ASP A 54 -17.21 -3.27 10.59
C ASP A 54 -16.46 -1.98 10.93
N VAL A 55 -15.77 -1.41 9.95
CA VAL A 55 -15.03 -0.15 10.14
C VAL A 55 -16.02 0.99 10.36
N GLU A 56 -15.97 1.58 11.56
CA GLU A 56 -16.79 2.75 11.89
C GLU A 56 -16.44 3.93 10.97
N ALA A 57 -17.45 4.48 10.28
CA ALA A 57 -17.33 5.66 9.44
C ALA A 57 -17.22 6.93 10.31
N LYS A 58 -16.10 7.09 11.00
CA LYS A 58 -15.77 8.22 11.87
C LYS A 58 -14.41 8.79 11.50
N VAL A 59 -14.33 10.09 11.36
CA VAL A 59 -13.06 10.77 11.05
C VAL A 59 -11.98 10.40 12.07
N GLY A 60 -10.83 9.94 11.55
CA GLY A 60 -9.70 9.49 12.35
C GLY A 60 -9.66 7.97 12.59
N THR A 61 -10.71 7.20 12.27
CA THR A 61 -10.68 5.74 12.33
C THR A 61 -9.59 5.21 11.41
N ASN A 62 -8.67 4.40 11.97
CA ASN A 62 -7.63 3.72 11.21
C ASN A 62 -7.99 2.23 11.10
N TYR A 63 -7.67 1.63 9.95
CA TYR A 63 -7.84 0.21 9.70
C TYR A 63 -6.87 -0.24 8.61
N GLU A 64 -6.79 -1.53 8.36
CA GLU A 64 -5.88 -2.11 7.37
C GLU A 64 -6.61 -3.11 6.49
N CYS A 65 -6.37 -3.06 5.19
CA CYS A 65 -6.72 -4.12 4.27
C CYS A 65 -5.52 -5.05 4.12
N GLN A 66 -5.74 -6.35 4.17
CA GLN A 66 -4.74 -7.37 3.87
C GLN A 66 -4.87 -7.80 2.42
N VAL A 67 -3.76 -7.82 1.72
CA VAL A 67 -3.68 -8.25 0.32
C VAL A 67 -2.78 -9.46 0.22
N ILE A 68 -3.25 -10.51 -0.43
CA ILE A 68 -2.44 -11.66 -0.80
C ILE A 68 -2.12 -11.54 -2.29
N LEU A 69 -0.84 -11.50 -2.63
CA LEU A 69 -0.38 -11.48 -4.01
C LEU A 69 -0.35 -12.91 -4.59
N SER A 70 -0.32 -13.03 -5.91
CA SER A 70 -0.34 -14.33 -6.61
C SER A 70 0.87 -15.23 -6.32
N ASN A 71 1.94 -14.69 -5.78
CA ASN A 71 3.09 -15.44 -5.28
C ASN A 71 2.97 -15.85 -3.79
N GLY A 72 1.82 -15.58 -3.15
CA GLY A 72 1.55 -15.89 -1.74
C GLY A 72 2.10 -14.86 -0.74
N GLN A 73 2.65 -13.76 -1.22
CA GLN A 73 3.12 -12.69 -0.34
C GLN A 73 1.95 -11.86 0.18
N GLU A 74 1.99 -11.54 1.48
CA GLU A 74 1.03 -10.66 2.14
C GLU A 74 1.53 -9.22 2.13
N VAL A 75 0.61 -8.29 1.92
CA VAL A 75 0.84 -6.84 1.93
C VAL A 75 -0.23 -6.19 2.79
N SER A 76 0.16 -5.41 3.79
CA SER A 76 -0.75 -4.60 4.59
C SER A 76 -0.88 -3.21 3.97
N MET A 77 -2.12 -2.76 3.78
CA MET A 77 -2.43 -1.42 3.28
C MET A 77 -3.21 -0.66 4.35
N PRO A 78 -2.56 0.26 5.07
CA PRO A 78 -3.20 1.03 6.13
C PRO A 78 -4.00 2.21 5.58
N PHE A 79 -5.21 2.38 6.07
CA PHE A 79 -6.15 3.45 5.70
C PHE A 79 -6.59 4.27 6.91
N ARG A 80 -7.09 5.48 6.63
CA ARG A 80 -7.71 6.36 7.61
C ARG A 80 -8.95 7.02 7.04
N VAL A 81 -10.04 7.05 7.78
CA VAL A 81 -11.21 7.86 7.46
C VAL A 81 -10.88 9.34 7.66
N THR A 82 -10.95 10.12 6.60
CA THR A 82 -10.55 11.54 6.59
C THR A 82 -11.74 12.50 6.59
N SER A 83 -12.88 12.08 6.07
CA SER A 83 -14.10 12.89 6.05
C SER A 83 -15.35 12.02 6.04
N VAL A 84 -16.40 12.50 6.72
CA VAL A 84 -17.74 11.90 6.68
C VAL A 84 -18.75 13.01 6.46
N LYS A 85 -19.45 12.98 5.33
CA LYS A 85 -20.47 13.98 4.95
C LYS A 85 -21.74 13.29 4.48
N GLY A 86 -22.74 13.23 5.34
CA GLY A 86 -23.98 12.48 5.05
C GLY A 86 -23.67 11.01 4.82
N ASP A 87 -23.98 10.51 3.63
CA ASP A 87 -23.74 9.13 3.22
C ASP A 87 -22.40 8.92 2.48
N ARG A 88 -21.56 9.96 2.43
CA ARG A 88 -20.24 9.88 1.78
C ARG A 88 -19.14 9.83 2.82
N VAL A 89 -18.29 8.83 2.71
CA VAL A 89 -17.07 8.66 3.50
C VAL A 89 -15.88 8.84 2.58
N GLU A 90 -14.93 9.67 2.97
CA GLU A 90 -13.64 9.81 2.30
C GLU A 90 -12.59 9.06 3.12
N VAL A 91 -11.82 8.24 2.45
CA VAL A 91 -10.79 7.41 3.05
C VAL A 91 -9.49 7.65 2.30
N ASP A 92 -8.41 7.83 3.02
CA ASP A 92 -7.08 7.95 2.46
C ASP A 92 -6.19 6.82 2.95
N GLN A 93 -5.31 6.33 2.07
CA GLN A 93 -4.18 5.55 2.52
C GLN A 93 -3.33 6.43 3.46
N ARG A 94 -2.82 5.87 4.54
CA ARG A 94 -2.11 6.65 5.57
C ARG A 94 -0.85 7.32 5.02
N PRO A 95 -0.86 8.65 4.85
CA PRO A 95 0.27 9.37 4.24
C PRO A 95 1.46 9.52 5.20
N ASP A 96 1.25 9.28 6.49
CA ASP A 96 2.26 9.34 7.54
C ASP A 96 3.16 8.08 7.59
N LEU A 97 2.76 7.01 6.90
CA LEU A 97 3.52 5.77 6.77
C LEU A 97 3.98 5.54 5.33
N VAL A 98 5.10 4.83 5.19
CA VAL A 98 5.54 4.36 3.87
C VAL A 98 4.56 3.35 3.34
N ASP A 99 4.12 3.54 2.10
CA ASP A 99 3.30 2.59 1.37
C ASP A 99 4.10 1.31 1.10
N GLN A 100 3.68 0.20 1.72
CA GLN A 100 4.33 -1.09 1.57
C GLN A 100 4.23 -1.61 0.12
N ALA A 101 3.09 -1.44 -0.54
CA ALA A 101 2.92 -1.87 -1.93
C ALA A 101 3.86 -1.09 -2.87
N LEU A 102 4.05 0.22 -2.62
CA LEU A 102 5.02 1.02 -3.36
C LEU A 102 6.47 0.55 -3.10
N ALA A 103 6.82 0.23 -1.85
CA ALA A 103 8.14 -0.28 -1.51
C ALA A 103 8.42 -1.60 -2.25
N LEU A 104 7.47 -2.53 -2.23
CA LEU A 104 7.56 -3.79 -2.97
C LEU A 104 7.65 -3.56 -4.48
N SER A 105 6.79 -2.72 -5.06
CA SER A 105 6.84 -2.37 -6.48
C SER A 105 8.21 -1.81 -6.89
N THR A 106 8.79 -0.95 -6.05
CA THR A 106 10.12 -0.37 -6.28
C THR A 106 11.20 -1.46 -6.34
N ILE A 107 11.14 -2.43 -5.42
CA ILE A 107 12.07 -3.56 -5.38
C ILE A 107 11.88 -4.48 -6.58
N TYR A 108 10.65 -4.94 -6.84
CA TYR A 108 10.35 -5.86 -7.94
C TYR A 108 10.75 -5.31 -9.31
N LYS A 109 10.68 -3.99 -9.51
CA LYS A 109 11.16 -3.33 -10.75
C LYS A 109 12.68 -3.29 -10.89
N SER A 110 13.38 -3.37 -9.78
CA SER A 110 14.83 -3.15 -9.73
C SER A 110 15.65 -4.44 -9.72
N VAL A 111 14.99 -5.59 -9.65
CA VAL A 111 15.64 -6.91 -9.66
C VAL A 111 15.39 -7.63 -10.99
N ASP A 112 16.43 -8.24 -11.53
CA ASP A 112 16.33 -8.98 -12.82
C ASP A 112 15.49 -10.24 -12.70
N THR A 113 15.50 -10.86 -11.51
CA THR A 113 14.72 -12.07 -11.22
C THR A 113 13.79 -11.82 -10.04
N ALA A 114 12.50 -12.03 -10.25
CA ALA A 114 11.52 -11.86 -9.20
C ALA A 114 11.83 -12.73 -7.98
N PRO A 115 11.98 -12.14 -6.78
CA PRO A 115 12.23 -12.88 -5.56
C PRO A 115 11.02 -13.76 -5.19
N LYS A 116 11.26 -14.76 -4.35
CA LYS A 116 10.20 -15.58 -3.76
C LYS A 116 9.34 -14.75 -2.81
N SER A 117 9.98 -13.92 -1.99
CA SER A 117 9.32 -13.00 -1.07
C SER A 117 10.18 -11.77 -0.78
N VAL A 118 9.50 -10.68 -0.42
CA VAL A 118 10.12 -9.44 0.06
C VAL A 118 9.45 -9.07 1.37
N ASP A 119 10.23 -8.91 2.42
CA ASP A 119 9.77 -8.54 3.76
C ASP A 119 10.26 -7.13 4.07
N CYS A 120 9.34 -6.18 4.11
CA CYS A 120 9.58 -4.78 4.46
C CYS A 120 8.84 -4.43 5.77
N PRO A 121 9.39 -3.57 6.62
CA PRO A 121 8.68 -3.11 7.82
C PRO A 121 7.45 -2.29 7.43
N THR A 122 6.36 -2.44 8.21
CA THR A 122 5.04 -1.85 7.93
C THR A 122 4.81 -0.48 8.57
N ASP A 123 5.60 -0.13 9.58
CA ASP A 123 5.42 1.06 10.43
C ASP A 123 6.47 2.15 10.16
N VAL A 124 7.04 2.17 8.97
CA VAL A 124 8.08 3.15 8.61
C VAL A 124 7.45 4.51 8.40
N PRO A 125 7.86 5.56 9.15
CA PRO A 125 7.38 6.92 8.91
C PRO A 125 7.76 7.42 7.52
N ALA A 126 6.79 7.98 6.79
CA ALA A 126 6.99 8.56 5.46
C ALA A 126 7.65 9.95 5.57
N LYS A 127 8.90 10.00 6.01
CA LYS A 127 9.70 11.24 6.11
C LYS A 127 10.79 11.27 5.06
N VAL A 128 10.88 12.34 4.29
CA VAL A 128 11.94 12.55 3.31
C VAL A 128 13.33 12.37 3.97
N GLY A 129 14.18 11.58 3.34
CA GLY A 129 15.50 11.21 3.85
C GLY A 129 15.51 9.98 4.76
N LYS A 130 14.37 9.49 5.25
CA LYS A 130 14.28 8.26 6.04
C LYS A 130 14.70 7.08 5.18
N THR A 131 15.52 6.19 5.75
CA THR A 131 15.91 4.91 5.15
C THR A 131 15.37 3.74 5.96
N PHE A 132 15.12 2.63 5.29
CA PHE A 132 14.71 1.37 5.91
C PHE A 132 15.15 0.19 5.05
N ASP A 133 15.28 -0.97 5.68
CA ASP A 133 15.75 -2.17 5.02
C ASP A 133 14.61 -3.15 4.78
N CYS A 134 14.56 -3.69 3.56
CA CYS A 134 13.74 -4.84 3.20
C CYS A 134 14.63 -6.08 3.02
N ARG A 135 14.11 -7.25 3.39
CA ARG A 135 14.75 -8.55 3.18
C ARG A 135 14.13 -9.23 1.98
N LEU A 136 14.99 -9.69 1.07
CA LEU A 136 14.57 -10.45 -0.09
C LEU A 136 14.95 -11.92 0.13
N THR A 137 14.05 -12.81 -0.20
CA THR A 137 14.35 -14.24 -0.28
C THR A 137 14.20 -14.66 -1.74
N SER A 138 15.26 -15.14 -2.33
CA SER A 138 15.28 -15.65 -3.71
C SER A 138 14.67 -17.06 -3.79
N LYS A 139 14.39 -17.55 -5.01
CA LYS A 139 13.78 -18.87 -5.21
C LYS A 139 14.71 -20.03 -4.78
N ASP A 140 16.01 -19.80 -4.83
CA ASP A 140 17.05 -20.76 -4.36
C ASP A 140 17.28 -20.73 -2.85
N GLY A 141 16.57 -19.82 -2.13
CA GLY A 141 16.66 -19.66 -0.68
C GLY A 141 17.74 -18.66 -0.22
N SER A 142 18.50 -18.07 -1.14
CA SER A 142 19.43 -17.00 -0.79
C SER A 142 18.68 -15.78 -0.24
N ARG A 143 19.35 -15.03 0.63
CA ARG A 143 18.78 -13.86 1.31
C ARG A 143 19.61 -12.63 1.01
N ASP A 144 18.95 -11.61 0.52
CA ASP A 144 19.55 -10.31 0.23
C ASP A 144 18.88 -9.23 1.07
N ARG A 145 19.54 -8.10 1.20
CA ARG A 145 19.00 -6.91 1.85
C ARG A 145 19.07 -5.74 0.91
N VAL A 146 17.93 -5.03 0.81
CA VAL A 146 17.81 -3.81 0.02
C VAL A 146 17.42 -2.67 0.94
N THR A 147 18.18 -1.58 0.90
CA THR A 147 17.87 -0.36 1.63
C THR A 147 17.15 0.60 0.71
N LEU A 148 15.96 1.01 1.13
CA LEU A 148 15.15 2.03 0.48
C LEU A 148 15.29 3.38 1.20
N LYS A 149 15.17 4.47 0.46
CA LYS A 149 15.11 5.85 0.96
C LYS A 149 13.84 6.53 0.50
N VAL A 150 13.18 7.22 1.39
CA VAL A 150 12.05 8.10 1.08
C VAL A 150 12.58 9.37 0.44
N GLU A 151 12.30 9.61 -0.84
CA GLU A 151 12.70 10.81 -1.57
C GLU A 151 11.61 11.88 -1.59
N LYS A 152 10.35 11.47 -1.61
CA LYS A 152 9.19 12.32 -1.55
C LYS A 152 8.12 11.70 -0.66
N ALA A 153 7.49 12.51 0.16
CA ALA A 153 6.34 12.11 0.96
C ALA A 153 5.42 13.33 1.13
N THR A 154 4.25 13.26 0.51
CA THR A 154 3.15 14.21 0.65
C THR A 154 1.89 13.43 1.01
N SER A 155 0.78 14.11 1.28
CA SER A 155 -0.50 13.46 1.56
C SER A 155 -1.02 12.62 0.39
N THR A 156 -0.55 12.86 -0.84
CA THR A 156 -1.07 12.23 -2.06
C THR A 156 -0.01 11.53 -2.90
N ASP A 157 1.28 11.61 -2.52
CA ASP A 157 2.34 11.10 -3.36
C ASP A 157 3.58 10.75 -2.54
N GLN A 158 4.07 9.54 -2.75
CA GLN A 158 5.33 9.06 -2.18
C GLN A 158 6.26 8.59 -3.29
N ASN A 159 7.55 8.77 -3.09
CA ASN A 159 8.59 8.25 -3.96
C ASN A 159 9.69 7.58 -3.13
N LEU A 160 10.06 6.37 -3.53
CA LEU A 160 11.08 5.57 -2.89
C LEU A 160 12.19 5.24 -3.89
N ARG A 161 13.43 5.24 -3.42
CA ARG A 161 14.61 4.84 -4.22
C ARG A 161 15.45 3.82 -3.47
N ILE A 162 15.96 2.84 -4.18
CA ILE A 162 16.98 1.92 -3.66
C ILE A 162 18.30 2.69 -3.56
N VAL A 163 18.90 2.68 -2.37
CA VAL A 163 20.19 3.34 -2.11
C VAL A 163 21.31 2.35 -1.80
N ALA A 164 20.99 1.12 -1.43
CA ALA A 164 21.96 0.03 -1.25
C ALA A 164 21.30 -1.33 -1.49
N ALA A 165 22.07 -2.27 -2.03
CA ALA A 165 21.74 -3.70 -2.09
C ALA A 165 22.94 -4.50 -1.60
N ARG A 166 22.74 -5.47 -0.72
CA ARG A 166 23.78 -6.35 -0.15
C ARG A 166 23.32 -7.78 -0.28
N GLN A 167 24.21 -8.62 -0.80
CA GLN A 167 24.06 -10.07 -0.76
C GLN A 167 24.41 -10.54 0.66
N GLY A 168 23.53 -11.37 1.21
CA GLY A 168 23.67 -11.95 2.54
C GLY A 168 24.38 -13.30 2.55
#